data_90c0f2a8d6e8e6decae1f18cada2ebf4
#
_entry.id   90c0f2a8d6e8e6decae1f18cada2ebf4
#
_cell.length_a   1.000
_cell.length_b   1.000
_cell.length_c   1.000
_cell.angle_alpha   90.00
_cell.angle_beta   90.00
_cell.angle_gamma   90.00
#
_symmetry.space_group_name_H-M   'P 1'
#
loop_
_entity.id
_entity.type
_entity.pdbx_description
1 polymer ?
#
loop_
_entity_poly.entity_id
_entity_poly.type
_entity_poly.pdbx_seq_one_letter_code
_entity_poly.pdbx_strand_id
1 'polypeptide(L)'
;MENTWEFDTTIGQGSEIVTVVYQYEIDEDKSTFNESVKQVWFEGRDVVGIMSEEAYAELDIEASMRFQNHKLTYKQTSDIQP
;
A
#
# COMPACT_ATOMS: atom_id res chain seq x y z
N MET A 1 6.61 -14.90 -5.26
CA MET A 1 7.42 -14.30 -4.19
C MET A 1 6.69 -13.09 -3.63
N GLU A 2 6.59 -13.01 -2.32
CA GLU A 2 5.91 -11.90 -1.66
C GLU A 2 6.80 -10.65 -1.66
N ASN A 3 6.21 -9.53 -2.03
CA ASN A 3 6.88 -8.24 -2.01
C ASN A 3 6.08 -7.27 -1.16
N THR A 4 6.73 -6.24 -0.66
CA THR A 4 6.07 -5.19 0.10
C THR A 4 6.43 -3.81 -0.43
N TRP A 5 5.50 -2.88 -0.25
CA TRP A 5 5.68 -1.49 -0.58
C TRP A 5 5.11 -0.67 0.56
N GLU A 6 5.83 0.36 0.98
CA GLU A 6 5.42 1.15 2.13
C GLU A 6 5.16 2.59 1.72
N PHE A 7 4.20 3.20 2.39
CA PHE A 7 3.93 4.62 2.21
C PHE A 7 3.32 5.19 3.49
N ASP A 8 3.44 6.49 3.67
CA ASP A 8 2.85 7.18 4.80
C ASP A 8 1.54 7.84 4.36
N THR A 9 0.55 7.81 5.22
CA THR A 9 -0.71 8.50 4.99
C THR A 9 -1.30 8.91 6.34
N THR A 10 -2.44 9.59 6.30
CA THR A 10 -3.14 9.97 7.51
C THR A 10 -4.45 9.22 7.63
N ILE A 11 -4.83 8.88 8.85
CA ILE A 11 -6.11 8.24 9.13
C ILE A 11 -6.79 8.96 10.29
N GLY A 12 -8.11 8.81 10.34
CA GLY A 12 -8.91 9.34 11.43
C GLY A 12 -9.14 10.85 11.33
N GLN A 13 -9.98 11.34 12.21
CA GLN A 13 -10.35 12.76 12.23
C GLN A 13 -9.18 13.64 12.68
N GLY A 14 -8.29 13.10 13.48
CA GLY A 14 -7.11 13.81 13.94
C GLY A 14 -5.97 13.82 12.95
N SER A 15 -6.15 13.22 11.77
CA SER A 15 -5.11 13.11 10.74
C SER A 15 -3.82 12.53 11.29
N GLU A 16 -3.94 11.41 12.00
CA GLU A 16 -2.79 10.72 12.56
C GLU A 16 -1.98 10.06 11.45
N ILE A 17 -0.66 10.26 11.46
CA ILE A 17 0.22 9.73 10.44
C ILE A 17 0.53 8.26 10.73
N VAL A 18 0.32 7.42 9.73
CA VAL A 18 0.63 5.99 9.83
C VAL A 18 1.48 5.58 8.63
N THR A 19 2.26 4.52 8.83
CA THR A 19 3.01 3.89 7.74
C THR A 19 2.28 2.61 7.35
N VAL A 20 1.88 2.52 6.09
CA VAL A 20 1.13 1.38 5.57
C VAL A 20 2.09 0.47 4.83
N VAL A 21 2.08 -0.81 5.17
CA VAL A 21 2.84 -1.84 4.47
C VAL A 21 1.86 -2.62 3.59
N TYR A 22 2.05 -2.51 2.30
CA TYR A 22 1.19 -3.13 1.29
C TYR A 22 1.93 -4.31 0.70
N GLN A 23 1.31 -5.49 0.68
CA GLN A 23 1.94 -6.67 0.12
C GLN A 23 1.36 -6.98 -1.25
N TYR A 24 2.17 -7.59 -2.08
CA TYR A 24 1.75 -8.03 -3.41
C TYR A 24 2.68 -9.14 -3.88
N GLU A 25 2.23 -9.88 -4.90
CA GLU A 25 3.05 -10.88 -5.57
C GLU A 25 3.16 -10.50 -7.03
N ILE A 26 4.26 -10.92 -7.66
CA ILE A 26 4.54 -10.62 -9.06
C ILE A 26 4.54 -11.92 -9.85
N ASP A 27 3.78 -11.94 -10.94
CA ASP A 27 3.73 -13.08 -11.85
C ASP A 27 4.83 -12.95 -12.91
N GLU A 28 4.99 -14.00 -13.72
CA GLU A 28 6.00 -14.05 -14.76
C GLU A 28 5.82 -12.94 -15.81
N ASP A 29 4.57 -12.56 -16.08
CA ASP A 29 4.27 -11.47 -17.01
C ASP A 29 4.39 -10.10 -16.35
N LYS A 30 4.87 -10.05 -15.11
CA LYS A 30 5.07 -8.85 -14.31
C LYS A 30 3.78 -8.19 -13.85
N SER A 31 2.65 -8.87 -13.97
CA SER A 31 1.42 -8.39 -13.34
C SER A 31 1.47 -8.70 -11.84
N THR A 32 0.75 -7.92 -11.06
CA THR A 32 0.70 -8.10 -9.60
C THR A 32 -0.62 -8.71 -9.20
N PHE A 33 -0.59 -9.49 -8.11
CA PHE A 33 -1.78 -10.15 -7.59
C PHE A 33 -1.64 -10.36 -6.09
N ASN A 34 -2.71 -10.78 -5.43
CA ASN A 34 -2.78 -10.95 -3.98
C ASN A 34 -2.38 -9.67 -3.24
N GLU A 35 -2.88 -8.55 -3.74
CA GLU A 35 -2.57 -7.23 -3.21
C GLU A 35 -3.45 -6.93 -2.00
N SER A 36 -2.82 -6.54 -0.88
CA SER A 36 -3.57 -6.16 0.31
C SER A 36 -2.70 -5.41 1.30
N VAL A 37 -3.32 -4.66 2.20
CA VAL A 37 -2.63 -4.04 3.31
C VAL A 37 -2.25 -5.14 4.30
N LYS A 38 -0.96 -5.23 4.61
CA LYS A 38 -0.43 -6.24 5.51
C LYS A 38 -0.26 -5.70 6.93
N GLN A 39 0.27 -4.50 7.05
CA GLN A 39 0.52 -3.87 8.35
C GLN A 39 0.23 -2.39 8.27
N VAL A 40 -0.14 -1.83 9.41
CA VAL A 40 -0.32 -0.38 9.56
C VAL A 40 0.41 0.01 10.84
N TRP A 41 1.47 0.78 10.70
CA TRP A 41 2.31 1.17 11.83
C TRP A 41 1.92 2.56 12.33
N PHE A 42 1.61 2.63 13.60
CA PHE A 42 1.32 3.88 14.30
C PHE A 42 2.13 3.94 15.59
N GLU A 43 2.99 4.94 15.68
CA GLU A 43 3.87 5.13 16.84
C GLU A 43 4.63 3.86 17.24
N GLY A 44 5.17 3.18 16.21
CA GLY A 44 5.99 1.99 16.43
C GLY A 44 5.21 0.72 16.69
N ARG A 45 3.89 0.74 16.54
CA ARG A 45 3.04 -0.44 16.76
C ARG A 45 2.25 -0.77 15.52
N ASP A 46 2.13 -2.06 15.23
CA ASP A 46 1.26 -2.54 14.16
C ASP A 46 -0.17 -2.54 14.69
N VAL A 47 -1.01 -1.68 14.13
CA VAL A 47 -2.39 -1.50 14.59
C VAL A 47 -3.41 -2.14 13.65
N VAL A 48 -2.98 -2.87 12.62
CA VAL A 48 -3.91 -3.44 11.65
C VAL A 48 -4.92 -4.37 12.32
N GLY A 49 -4.51 -5.10 13.35
CA GLY A 49 -5.39 -6.04 14.04
C GLY A 49 -6.46 -5.40 14.90
N ILE A 50 -6.35 -4.11 15.22
CA ILE A 50 -7.33 -3.41 16.03
C ILE A 50 -8.13 -2.38 15.23
N MET A 51 -7.89 -2.30 13.92
CA MET A 51 -8.68 -1.42 13.05
C MET A 51 -10.05 -2.03 12.81
N SER A 52 -11.07 -1.17 12.71
CA SER A 52 -12.39 -1.63 12.30
C SER A 52 -12.34 -2.12 10.85
N GLU A 53 -13.27 -2.99 10.46
CA GLU A 53 -13.34 -3.48 9.09
C GLU A 53 -13.53 -2.32 8.11
N GLU A 54 -14.35 -1.34 8.49
CA GLU A 54 -14.60 -0.17 7.65
C GLU A 54 -13.35 0.66 7.45
N ALA A 55 -12.60 0.93 8.53
CA ALA A 55 -11.36 1.69 8.44
C ALA A 55 -10.32 0.95 7.62
N TYR A 56 -10.21 -0.36 7.81
CA TYR A 56 -9.30 -1.19 7.03
C TYR A 56 -9.66 -1.16 5.55
N ALA A 57 -10.94 -1.29 5.24
CA ALA A 57 -11.40 -1.30 3.84
C ALA A 57 -11.09 0.03 3.14
N GLU A 58 -11.30 1.15 3.82
CA GLU A 58 -10.98 2.46 3.26
C GLU A 58 -9.48 2.59 2.99
N LEU A 59 -8.67 2.15 3.93
CA LEU A 59 -7.23 2.21 3.79
C LEU A 59 -6.73 1.29 2.68
N ASP A 60 -7.33 0.12 2.55
CA ASP A 60 -6.98 -0.84 1.50
C ASP A 60 -7.29 -0.27 0.12
N ILE A 61 -8.41 0.44 -0.02
CA ILE A 61 -8.76 1.11 -1.28
C ILE A 61 -7.73 2.20 -1.59
N GLU A 62 -7.38 3.03 -0.62
CA GLU A 62 -6.38 4.07 -0.82
C GLU A 62 -5.04 3.47 -1.19
N ALA A 63 -4.63 2.41 -0.50
CA ALA A 63 -3.36 1.74 -0.77
C ALA A 63 -3.33 1.18 -2.19
N SER A 64 -4.42 0.57 -2.62
CA SER A 64 -4.51 0.02 -3.98
C SER A 64 -4.35 1.12 -5.02
N MET A 65 -5.02 2.24 -4.83
CA MET A 65 -4.93 3.37 -5.76
C MET A 65 -3.52 3.96 -5.80
N ARG A 66 -2.89 4.13 -4.64
CA ARG A 66 -1.52 4.64 -4.59
C ARG A 66 -0.54 3.67 -5.23
N PHE A 67 -0.75 2.38 -5.04
CA PHE A 67 0.12 1.36 -5.63
C PHE A 67 0.01 1.36 -7.16
N GLN A 68 -1.20 1.51 -7.71
CA GLN A 68 -1.38 1.59 -9.15
C GLN A 68 -0.67 2.82 -9.71
N ASN A 69 -0.79 3.96 -9.04
CA ASN A 69 -0.09 5.17 -9.45
C ASN A 69 1.43 5.00 -9.37
N HIS A 70 1.91 4.32 -8.35
CA HIS A 70 3.34 4.04 -8.20
C HIS A 70 3.85 3.21 -9.37
N LYS A 71 3.11 2.18 -9.77
CA LYS A 71 3.49 1.33 -10.90
C LYS A 71 3.51 2.13 -12.21
N LEU A 72 2.51 2.98 -12.42
CA LEU A 72 2.44 3.79 -13.63
C LEU A 72 3.62 4.77 -13.71
N THR A 73 3.94 5.41 -12.60
CA THR A 73 5.07 6.35 -12.56
C THR A 73 6.37 5.64 -12.86
N TYR A 74 6.55 4.45 -12.30
CA TYR A 74 7.74 3.64 -12.54
C TYR A 74 7.85 3.26 -14.01
N LYS A 75 6.75 2.83 -14.63
CA LYS A 75 6.73 2.47 -16.04
C LYS A 75 7.06 3.66 -16.93
N GLN A 76 6.50 4.83 -16.63
CA GLN A 76 6.79 6.04 -17.41
C GLN A 76 8.26 6.40 -17.36
N THR A 77 8.86 6.28 -16.19
CA THR A 77 10.28 6.55 -16.04
C THR A 77 11.11 5.59 -16.85
N SER A 78 10.75 4.32 -16.84
CA SER A 78 11.44 3.30 -17.62
C SER A 78 11.33 3.54 -19.12
N ASP A 79 10.16 3.96 -19.58
CA ASP A 79 9.90 4.19 -21.00
C ASP A 79 10.67 5.42 -21.52
N ILE A 80 10.88 6.40 -20.68
CA ILE A 80 11.57 7.63 -21.06
C ILE A 80 13.07 7.41 -21.19
N GLN A 81 13.61 6.49 -20.46
CA GLN A 81 15.04 6.21 -20.51
C GLN A 81 15.38 5.34 -21.71
N PRO A 82 16.20 5.84 -22.60
CA PRO A 82 16.59 5.06 -23.79
C PRO A 82 17.47 3.88 -23.43
#